data_c92c2d339eef50daffbf9c4cf1f30723
#
_entry.id   c92c2d339eef50daffbf9c4cf1f30723
#
_cell.length_a   1.000
_cell.length_b   1.000
_cell.length_c   1.000
_cell.angle_alpha   90.00
_cell.angle_beta   90.00
_cell.angle_gamma   90.00
#
_symmetry.space_group_name_H-M   'P 1'
#
loop_
_entity.id
_entity.type
_entity.pdbx_description
1 polymer ?
#
loop_
_entity_poly.entity_id
_entity_poly.type
_entity_poly.pdbx_seq_one_letter_code
_entity_poly.pdbx_strand_id
1 'polypeptide(L)'
;MFYTIQNDPKMDQQIDHDLQAIQERLLSAFEGIEGLVLVGGFGRGEGGLVLKDGKYRPENDYDLEMITNQPVDTEKLLETERGLAQDLGVSWVHIENRQKQNLSRLPFTQYVYDLKYGGRILYGPEEMLDEIPDMNNANLPLAEGEKLL
;
A
#
# COMPACT_ATOMS: atom_id res chain seq x y z
N MET A 1 -7.84 -13.50 4.13
CA MET A 1 -6.94 -12.88 3.15
C MET A 1 -5.50 -13.22 3.51
N PHE A 2 -4.68 -13.54 2.54
CA PHE A 2 -3.30 -13.93 2.78
C PHE A 2 -2.34 -12.81 2.40
N TYR A 3 -1.45 -12.45 3.33
CA TYR A 3 -0.47 -11.36 3.15
C TYR A 3 0.96 -11.90 3.16
N THR A 4 1.16 -13.14 3.59
CA THR A 4 2.49 -13.71 3.79
C THR A 4 2.65 -14.98 2.97
N ILE A 5 3.90 -15.36 2.72
CA ILE A 5 4.23 -16.60 2.03
C ILE A 5 3.77 -17.81 2.85
N GLN A 6 3.80 -17.70 4.17
CA GLN A 6 3.46 -18.79 5.08
C GLN A 6 1.97 -19.12 5.10
N ASN A 7 1.11 -18.19 4.68
CA ASN A 7 -0.34 -18.37 4.72
C ASN A 7 -0.89 -18.80 6.09
N ASP A 8 -0.28 -18.29 7.18
CA ASP A 8 -0.69 -18.62 8.54
C ASP A 8 -1.86 -17.73 8.94
N PRO A 9 -3.03 -18.31 9.33
CA PRO A 9 -4.19 -17.50 9.70
C PRO A 9 -3.95 -16.53 10.86
N LYS A 10 -3.11 -16.89 11.83
CA LYS A 10 -2.80 -15.99 12.95
C LYS A 10 -1.98 -14.79 12.51
N MET A 11 -1.03 -15.02 11.62
CA MET A 11 -0.22 -13.96 11.04
C MET A 11 -1.09 -13.02 10.20
N ASP A 12 -1.98 -13.59 9.39
CA ASP A 12 -2.88 -12.79 8.57
C ASP A 12 -3.86 -11.98 9.44
N GLN A 13 -4.33 -12.53 10.56
CA GLN A 13 -5.16 -11.80 11.51
C GLN A 13 -4.43 -10.61 12.12
N GLN A 14 -3.15 -10.77 12.46
CA GLN A 14 -2.35 -9.67 13.00
C GLN A 14 -2.20 -8.55 11.97
N ILE A 15 -1.94 -8.91 10.72
CA ILE A 15 -1.82 -7.93 9.63
C ILE A 15 -3.15 -7.25 9.37
N ASP A 16 -4.25 -8.01 9.33
CA ASP A 16 -5.59 -7.42 9.17
C ASP A 16 -5.89 -6.42 10.28
N HIS A 17 -5.53 -6.74 11.52
CA HIS A 17 -5.71 -5.84 12.65
C HIS A 17 -4.89 -4.56 12.48
N ASP A 18 -3.63 -4.68 12.07
CA ASP A 18 -2.76 -3.53 11.83
C ASP A 18 -3.30 -2.65 10.69
N LEU A 19 -3.73 -3.28 9.59
CA LEU A 19 -4.27 -2.56 8.44
C LEU A 19 -5.57 -1.84 8.79
N GLN A 20 -6.41 -2.44 9.62
CA GLN A 20 -7.63 -1.78 10.08
C GLN A 20 -7.30 -0.55 10.91
N ALA A 21 -6.31 -0.64 11.79
CA ALA A 21 -5.86 0.50 12.60
C ALA A 21 -5.31 1.63 11.72
N ILE A 22 -4.54 1.28 10.70
CA ILE A 22 -4.02 2.25 9.72
C ILE A 22 -5.18 2.93 9.00
N GLN A 23 -6.13 2.15 8.49
CA GLN A 23 -7.28 2.67 7.77
C GLN A 23 -8.10 3.64 8.63
N GLU A 24 -8.41 3.26 9.85
CA GLU A 24 -9.17 4.10 10.76
C GLU A 24 -8.45 5.42 11.06
N ARG A 25 -7.14 5.36 11.27
CA ARG A 25 -6.33 6.55 11.53
C ARG A 25 -6.33 7.50 10.35
N LEU A 26 -6.13 6.96 9.14
CA LEU A 26 -6.08 7.78 7.94
C LEU A 26 -7.44 8.41 7.64
N LEU A 27 -8.52 7.64 7.74
CA LEU A 27 -9.86 8.16 7.48
C LEU A 27 -10.28 9.23 8.48
N SER A 28 -9.78 9.17 9.72
CA SER A 28 -10.04 10.19 10.72
C SER A 28 -9.20 11.44 10.53
N ALA A 29 -7.98 11.30 10.01
CA ALA A 29 -7.02 12.38 9.92
C ALA A 29 -7.14 13.22 8.64
N PHE A 30 -7.60 12.62 7.54
CA PHE A 30 -7.62 13.26 6.24
C PHE A 30 -8.99 13.19 5.60
N GLU A 31 -9.37 14.29 4.96
CA GLU A 31 -10.62 14.36 4.18
C GLU A 31 -10.34 14.02 2.72
N GLY A 32 -11.38 13.58 2.02
CA GLY A 32 -11.31 13.36 0.59
C GLY A 32 -10.60 12.09 0.18
N ILE A 33 -10.47 11.12 1.09
CA ILE A 33 -9.90 9.83 0.74
C ILE A 33 -10.88 9.05 -0.14
N GLU A 34 -10.43 8.74 -1.36
CA GLU A 34 -11.19 7.93 -2.33
C GLU A 34 -10.80 6.46 -2.25
N GLY A 35 -9.57 6.17 -1.85
CA GLY A 35 -9.12 4.80 -1.73
C GLY A 35 -7.84 4.66 -0.96
N LEU A 36 -7.65 3.44 -0.42
CA LEU A 36 -6.42 3.00 0.22
C LEU A 36 -6.02 1.67 -0.41
N VAL A 37 -4.79 1.57 -0.85
CA VAL A 37 -4.28 0.39 -1.54
C VAL A 37 -3.03 -0.10 -0.84
N LEU A 38 -3.02 -1.37 -0.46
CA LEU A 38 -1.83 -2.02 0.09
C LEU A 38 -0.94 -2.46 -1.07
N VAL A 39 0.31 -2.05 -1.05
CA VAL A 39 1.29 -2.37 -2.08
C VAL A 39 2.50 -3.07 -1.47
N GLY A 40 3.53 -3.34 -2.26
CA GLY A 40 4.73 -4.01 -1.77
C GLY A 40 4.50 -5.49 -1.49
N GLY A 41 5.33 -6.08 -0.63
CA GLY A 41 5.30 -7.52 -0.34
C GLY A 41 3.96 -8.00 0.22
N PHE A 42 3.39 -7.26 1.16
CA PHE A 42 2.09 -7.64 1.74
C PHE A 42 0.95 -7.52 0.72
N GLY A 43 1.00 -6.52 -0.15
CA GLY A 43 0.01 -6.39 -1.23
C GLY A 43 0.02 -7.58 -2.16
N ARG A 44 1.19 -8.12 -2.46
CA ARG A 44 1.35 -9.28 -3.32
C ARG A 44 1.19 -10.63 -2.60
N GLY A 45 0.95 -10.62 -1.28
CA GLY A 45 0.87 -11.86 -0.50
C GLY A 45 2.22 -12.50 -0.22
N GLU A 46 3.30 -11.73 -0.32
CA GLU A 46 4.68 -12.20 -0.18
C GLU A 46 5.36 -11.69 1.09
N GLY A 47 4.61 -11.01 1.96
CA GLY A 47 5.15 -10.48 3.19
C GLY A 47 5.56 -11.57 4.16
N GLY A 48 6.42 -11.23 5.12
CA GLY A 48 6.85 -12.11 6.18
C GLY A 48 6.60 -11.49 7.55
N LEU A 49 6.58 -12.32 8.57
CA LEU A 49 6.46 -11.91 9.95
C LEU A 49 7.56 -12.56 10.77
N VAL A 50 8.00 -11.85 11.80
CA VAL A 50 8.92 -12.39 12.79
C VAL A 50 8.26 -12.39 14.17
N LEU A 51 8.59 -13.38 15.00
CA LEU A 51 8.11 -13.44 16.36
C LEU A 51 9.04 -12.58 17.23
N LYS A 52 8.47 -11.59 17.90
CA LYS A 52 9.23 -10.67 18.75
C LYS A 52 8.44 -10.38 20.01
N ASP A 53 9.03 -10.65 21.16
CA ASP A 53 8.39 -10.45 22.46
C ASP A 53 7.02 -11.14 22.59
N GLY A 54 6.91 -12.35 22.02
CA GLY A 54 5.68 -13.12 22.04
C GLY A 54 4.61 -12.67 21.07
N LYS A 55 4.92 -11.70 20.21
CA LYS A 55 4.00 -11.18 19.20
C LYS A 55 4.61 -11.25 17.81
N TYR A 56 3.76 -11.52 16.82
CA TYR A 56 4.17 -11.44 15.42
C TYR A 56 4.25 -9.98 15.00
N ARG A 57 5.34 -9.62 14.29
CA ARG A 57 5.55 -8.30 13.72
C ARG A 57 5.91 -8.42 12.26
N PRO A 58 5.50 -7.48 11.41
CA PRO A 58 5.90 -7.52 10.01
C PRO A 58 7.41 -7.49 9.86
N GLU A 59 7.93 -8.40 9.04
CA GLU A 59 9.34 -8.38 8.66
C GLU A 59 9.64 -7.21 7.74
N ASN A 60 8.69 -6.90 6.86
CA ASN A 60 8.76 -5.77 5.94
C ASN A 60 7.84 -4.65 6.42
N ASP A 61 8.16 -3.43 5.99
CA ASP A 61 7.34 -2.27 6.30
C ASP A 61 5.99 -2.34 5.56
N TYR A 62 4.98 -1.66 6.10
CA TYR A 62 3.74 -1.49 5.38
C TYR A 62 3.88 -0.36 4.36
N ASP A 63 3.50 -0.63 3.12
CA ASP A 63 3.47 0.34 2.03
C ASP A 63 2.05 0.49 1.52
N LEU A 64 1.55 1.74 1.53
CA LEU A 64 0.21 2.04 1.07
C LEU A 64 0.22 3.20 0.09
N GLU A 65 -0.74 3.16 -0.83
CA GLU A 65 -1.13 4.31 -1.63
C GLU A 65 -2.42 4.87 -1.04
N MET A 66 -2.43 6.16 -0.72
CA MET A 66 -3.63 6.87 -0.29
C MET A 66 -4.09 7.77 -1.43
N ILE A 67 -5.23 7.43 -2.00
CA ILE A 67 -5.77 8.13 -3.16
C ILE A 67 -6.84 9.11 -2.69
N THR A 68 -6.64 10.38 -2.99
CA THR A 68 -7.50 11.46 -2.51
C THR A 68 -8.03 12.30 -3.68
N ASN A 69 -9.12 13.01 -3.44
CA ASN A 69 -9.68 13.96 -4.42
C ASN A 69 -9.15 15.38 -4.22
N GLN A 70 -8.26 15.57 -3.25
CA GLN A 70 -7.67 16.87 -2.94
C GLN A 70 -6.27 16.67 -2.36
N PRO A 71 -5.40 17.70 -2.43
CA PRO A 71 -4.08 17.62 -1.81
C PRO A 71 -4.17 17.45 -0.30
N VAL A 72 -3.19 16.80 0.30
CA VAL A 72 -3.09 16.63 1.74
C VAL A 72 -1.86 17.35 2.28
N ASP A 73 -1.91 17.70 3.57
CA ASP A 73 -0.79 18.30 4.27
C ASP A 73 0.33 17.27 4.43
N THR A 74 1.47 17.52 3.82
CA THR A 74 2.61 16.62 3.83
C THR A 74 3.18 16.41 5.22
N GLU A 75 3.26 17.45 6.03
CA GLU A 75 3.76 17.34 7.40
C GLU A 75 2.85 16.50 8.26
N LYS A 76 1.55 16.70 8.13
CA LYS A 76 0.56 15.91 8.84
C LYS A 76 0.64 14.43 8.43
N LEU A 77 0.87 14.16 7.14
CA LEU A 77 1.05 12.80 6.66
C LEU A 77 2.27 12.14 7.28
N LEU A 78 3.41 12.84 7.32
CA LEU A 78 4.64 12.33 7.94
C LEU A 78 4.44 12.04 9.43
N GLU A 79 3.77 12.93 10.15
CA GLU A 79 3.46 12.72 11.57
C GLU A 79 2.56 11.51 11.77
N THR A 80 1.59 11.33 10.88
CA THR A 80 0.67 10.19 10.93
C THR A 80 1.41 8.88 10.67
N GLU A 81 2.31 8.86 9.68
CA GLU A 81 3.16 7.70 9.41
C GLU A 81 3.99 7.30 10.64
N ARG A 82 4.64 8.27 11.27
CA ARG A 82 5.47 8.03 12.46
C ARG A 82 4.64 7.51 13.63
N GLY A 83 3.49 8.12 13.87
CA GLY A 83 2.59 7.69 14.94
C GLY A 83 2.08 6.27 14.74
N LEU A 84 1.72 5.92 13.51
CA LEU A 84 1.29 4.57 13.17
C LEU A 84 2.40 3.56 13.37
N ALA A 85 3.60 3.85 12.89
CA ALA A 85 4.73 2.94 13.06
C ALA A 85 5.03 2.68 14.53
N GLN A 86 5.00 3.73 15.34
CA GLN A 86 5.22 3.63 16.77
C GLN A 86 4.12 2.80 17.44
N ASP A 87 2.86 3.09 17.16
CA ASP A 87 1.72 2.42 17.78
C ASP A 87 1.64 0.93 17.39
N LEU A 88 2.00 0.61 16.15
CA LEU A 88 1.98 -0.76 15.67
C LEU A 88 3.25 -1.53 15.99
N GLY A 89 4.31 -0.83 16.40
CA GLY A 89 5.59 -1.46 16.71
C GLY A 89 6.34 -1.98 15.48
N VAL A 90 6.18 -1.31 14.34
CA VAL A 90 6.87 -1.62 13.10
C VAL A 90 7.91 -0.54 12.78
N SER A 91 8.87 -0.85 11.91
CA SER A 91 9.93 0.10 11.59
C SER A 91 9.42 1.28 10.77
N TRP A 92 8.47 1.04 9.89
CA TRP A 92 7.98 2.07 8.98
C TRP A 92 6.57 1.76 8.48
N VAL A 93 5.75 2.82 8.37
CA VAL A 93 4.49 2.78 7.64
C VAL A 93 4.62 3.86 6.58
N HIS A 94 4.78 3.46 5.32
CA HIS A 94 4.95 4.40 4.23
C HIS A 94 3.63 4.62 3.51
N ILE A 95 3.24 5.87 3.35
CA ILE A 95 1.98 6.24 2.70
C ILE A 95 2.28 7.23 1.59
N GLU A 96 2.14 6.79 0.35
CA GLU A 96 2.26 7.65 -0.81
C GLU A 96 0.90 8.25 -1.12
N ASN A 97 0.80 9.57 -1.17
CA ASN A 97 -0.44 10.23 -1.52
C ASN A 97 -0.50 10.52 -3.02
N ARG A 98 -1.62 10.16 -3.64
CA ARG A 98 -1.92 10.49 -5.05
C ARG A 98 -3.31 11.04 -5.16
N GLN A 99 -3.48 12.02 -6.04
CA GLN A 99 -4.80 12.50 -6.37
C GLN A 99 -5.42 11.59 -7.42
N LYS A 100 -6.69 11.26 -7.23
CA LYS A 100 -7.42 10.34 -8.09
C LYS A 100 -7.35 10.72 -9.57
N GLN A 101 -7.43 12.02 -9.86
CA GLN A 101 -7.39 12.53 -11.23
C GLN A 101 -6.06 12.24 -11.94
N ASN A 102 -5.01 11.93 -11.21
CA ASN A 102 -3.70 11.66 -11.79
C ASN A 102 -3.46 10.17 -12.09
N LEU A 103 -4.37 9.28 -11.70
CA LEU A 103 -4.19 7.85 -11.94
C LEU A 103 -4.09 7.52 -13.44
N SER A 104 -4.88 8.20 -14.27
CA SER A 104 -4.87 7.99 -15.72
C SER A 104 -3.61 8.49 -16.40
N ARG A 105 -2.77 9.23 -15.69
CA ARG A 105 -1.54 9.84 -16.20
C ARG A 105 -0.26 9.23 -15.64
N LEU A 106 -0.39 8.15 -14.84
CA LEU A 106 0.79 7.54 -14.24
C LEU A 106 1.70 6.93 -15.30
N PRO A 107 3.03 7.09 -15.16
CA PRO A 107 3.98 6.56 -16.14
C PRO A 107 4.10 5.05 -16.07
N PHE A 108 4.62 4.44 -17.13
CA PHE A 108 4.91 3.01 -17.18
C PHE A 108 6.23 2.72 -16.44
N THR A 109 6.14 2.55 -15.12
CA THR A 109 7.28 2.16 -14.29
C THR A 109 6.98 0.83 -13.62
N GLN A 110 8.01 0.18 -13.11
CA GLN A 110 7.82 -1.06 -12.36
C GLN A 110 6.95 -0.83 -11.14
N TYR A 111 7.15 0.27 -10.44
CA TYR A 111 6.35 0.61 -9.27
C TYR A 111 4.86 0.73 -9.62
N VAL A 112 4.53 1.44 -10.70
CA VAL A 112 3.13 1.62 -11.12
C VAL A 112 2.55 0.29 -11.63
N TYR A 113 3.35 -0.52 -12.30
CA TYR A 113 2.95 -1.88 -12.68
C TYR A 113 2.55 -2.70 -11.46
N ASP A 114 3.39 -2.70 -10.43
CA ASP A 114 3.10 -3.43 -9.18
C ASP A 114 1.87 -2.89 -8.48
N LEU A 115 1.68 -1.57 -8.48
CA LEU A 115 0.48 -0.94 -7.94
C LEU A 115 -0.78 -1.43 -8.65
N LYS A 116 -0.78 -1.37 -9.99
CA LYS A 116 -1.96 -1.71 -10.77
C LYS A 116 -2.33 -3.19 -10.67
N TYR A 117 -1.34 -4.06 -10.78
CA TYR A 117 -1.60 -5.50 -10.90
C TYR A 117 -1.40 -6.27 -9.59
N GLY A 118 -0.65 -5.72 -8.66
CA GLY A 118 -0.37 -6.38 -7.38
C GLY A 118 -0.94 -5.69 -6.16
N GLY A 119 -1.53 -4.50 -6.30
CA GLY A 119 -2.10 -3.77 -5.18
C GLY A 119 -3.41 -4.38 -4.70
N ARG A 120 -3.64 -4.31 -3.39
CA ARG A 120 -4.90 -4.77 -2.78
C ARG A 120 -5.68 -3.58 -2.27
N ILE A 121 -6.93 -3.46 -2.71
CA ILE A 121 -7.82 -2.38 -2.25
C ILE A 121 -8.24 -2.67 -0.81
N LEU A 122 -7.89 -1.78 0.10
CA LEU A 122 -8.33 -1.83 1.49
C LEU A 122 -9.58 -1.00 1.72
N TYR A 123 -9.71 0.09 0.99
CA TYR A 123 -10.84 1.01 1.10
C TYR A 123 -11.10 1.62 -0.27
N GLY A 124 -12.37 1.78 -0.63
CA GLY A 124 -12.78 2.34 -1.90
C GLY A 124 -13.23 1.28 -2.90
N PRO A 125 -13.60 1.70 -4.12
CA PRO A 125 -14.11 0.78 -5.13
C PRO A 125 -13.00 -0.14 -5.66
N GLU A 126 -13.34 -1.40 -5.89
CA GLU A 126 -12.39 -2.40 -6.39
C GLU A 126 -11.82 -2.02 -7.77
N GLU A 127 -12.59 -1.32 -8.58
CA GLU A 127 -12.19 -0.90 -9.91
C GLU A 127 -11.32 0.35 -9.95
N MET A 128 -10.95 0.91 -8.80
CA MET A 128 -10.17 2.15 -8.75
C MET A 128 -8.87 2.08 -9.55
N LEU A 129 -8.16 0.96 -9.47
CA LEU A 129 -6.89 0.79 -10.17
C LEU A 129 -7.04 0.63 -11.67
N ASP A 130 -8.27 0.39 -12.16
CA ASP A 130 -8.54 0.32 -13.59
C ASP A 130 -8.38 1.67 -14.28
N GLU A 131 -8.38 2.77 -13.52
CA GLU A 131 -8.09 4.10 -14.05
C GLU A 131 -6.63 4.28 -14.47
N ILE A 132 -5.72 3.44 -13.95
CA ILE A 132 -4.33 3.41 -14.39
C ILE A 132 -4.30 2.75 -15.76
N PRO A 133 -3.56 3.33 -16.75
CA PRO A 133 -3.50 2.75 -18.09
C PRO A 133 -2.99 1.32 -18.07
N ASP A 134 -3.51 0.49 -18.99
CA ASP A 134 -3.03 -0.88 -19.14
C ASP A 134 -1.56 -0.88 -19.50
N MET A 135 -0.83 -1.80 -18.90
CA MET A 135 0.61 -1.95 -19.08
C MET A 135 0.94 -3.34 -19.58
N ASN A 136 1.57 -3.39 -20.74
CA ASN A 136 2.11 -4.63 -21.25
C ASN A 136 3.53 -4.37 -21.75
N ASN A 137 4.26 -5.43 -22.05
CA ASN A 137 5.68 -5.31 -22.44
C ASN A 137 5.90 -4.44 -23.67
N ALA A 138 4.93 -4.39 -24.57
CA ALA A 138 5.03 -3.57 -25.79
C ALA A 138 4.87 -2.07 -25.50
N ASN A 139 4.23 -1.71 -24.40
CA ASN A 139 3.96 -0.32 -24.03
C ASN A 139 5.01 0.26 -23.08
N LEU A 140 5.86 -0.58 -22.50
CA LEU A 140 6.89 -0.11 -21.58
C LEU A 140 8.07 0.49 -22.33
N PRO A 141 8.64 1.62 -21.86
CA PRO A 141 9.92 2.10 -22.37
C PRO A 141 10.99 1.03 -22.19
N LEU A 142 11.95 0.97 -23.13
CA LEU A 142 12.99 -0.05 -23.11
C LEU A 142 13.74 -0.12 -21.77
N ALA A 143 14.07 1.03 -21.19
CA ALA A 143 14.77 1.07 -19.91
C ALA A 143 13.95 0.48 -18.78
N GLU A 144 12.62 0.68 -18.78
CA GLU A 144 11.74 0.10 -17.77
C GLU A 144 11.53 -1.40 -18.02
N GLY A 145 11.48 -1.81 -19.28
CA GLY A 145 11.40 -3.22 -19.62
C GLY A 145 12.60 -4.01 -19.11
N GLU A 146 13.79 -3.46 -19.18
CA GLU A 146 15.00 -4.07 -18.64
C GLU A 146 14.93 -4.24 -17.12
N LYS A 147 14.33 -3.29 -16.43
CA LYS A 147 14.17 -3.37 -14.96
C LYS A 147 13.18 -4.45 -14.54
N LEU A 148 12.26 -4.82 -15.39
CA LEU A 148 11.27 -5.86 -15.09
C LEU A 148 11.82 -7.27 -15.27
N LEU A 149 12.91 -7.40 -15.94
CA LEU A 149 13.56 -8.68 -16.15
C LEU A 149 14.49 -9.05 -15.00
#